data_07c8a8b5101f08091e3ce29cc2f3e630
#
_entry.id   07c8a8b5101f08091e3ce29cc2f3e630
#
_cell.length_a   1.000
_cell.length_b   1.000
_cell.length_c   1.000
_cell.angle_alpha   90.00
_cell.angle_beta   90.00
_cell.angle_gamma   90.00
#
_symmetry.space_group_name_H-M   'P 1'
#
loop_
_entity.id
_entity.type
_entity.pdbx_description
1 polymer ?
#
loop_
_entity_poly.entity_id
_entity_poly.type
_entity_poly.pdbx_seq_one_letter_code
_entity_poly.pdbx_strand_id
1 'polypeptide(L)'
;MESFSERLIHLRHSHNLTQKEVSDALGLVRSNYNRYERGARTPSNETIVKFANFFKVSPMYMLGISHLMNGEEFLLEILENIELNGDPKGLNAKYALEEYRKEFTM
;
A
#
# COMPACT_ATOMS: atom_id res chain seq x y z
N MET A 1 9.09 -7.36 10.68
CA MET A 1 8.43 -6.70 9.54
C MET A 1 7.96 -7.76 8.56
N GLU A 2 6.72 -7.67 8.13
CA GLU A 2 6.18 -8.65 7.18
C GLU A 2 6.80 -8.52 5.81
N SER A 3 7.05 -9.65 5.15
CA SER A 3 7.53 -9.69 3.77
C SER A 3 6.38 -9.39 2.80
N PHE A 4 6.72 -9.19 1.53
CA PHE A 4 5.72 -9.03 0.47
C PHE A 4 4.74 -10.21 0.45
N SER A 5 5.25 -11.44 0.50
CA SER A 5 4.39 -12.61 0.43
C SER A 5 3.44 -12.71 1.62
N GLU A 6 3.91 -12.40 2.81
CA GLU A 6 3.08 -12.41 4.01
C GLU A 6 1.97 -11.35 3.93
N ARG A 7 2.29 -10.15 3.46
CA ARG A 7 1.30 -9.08 3.28
C ARG A 7 0.30 -9.41 2.20
N LEU A 8 0.75 -10.04 1.14
CA LEU A 8 -0.14 -10.48 0.05
C LEU A 8 -1.18 -11.47 0.57
N ILE A 9 -0.74 -12.47 1.32
CA ILE A 9 -1.64 -13.45 1.94
C ILE A 9 -2.61 -12.76 2.90
N HIS A 10 -2.09 -11.88 3.73
CA HIS A 10 -2.89 -11.13 4.70
C HIS A 10 -3.99 -10.31 4.01
N LEU A 11 -3.64 -9.59 2.96
CA LEU A 11 -4.59 -8.78 2.21
C LEU A 11 -5.65 -9.65 1.54
N ARG A 12 -5.23 -10.77 0.94
CA ARG A 12 -6.19 -11.66 0.30
C ARG A 12 -7.21 -12.19 1.32
N HIS A 13 -6.73 -12.63 2.47
CA HIS A 13 -7.61 -13.13 3.53
C HIS A 13 -8.53 -12.04 4.08
N SER A 14 -8.02 -10.83 4.25
CA SER A 14 -8.83 -9.73 4.77
C SER A 14 -9.94 -9.31 3.82
N HIS A 15 -9.77 -9.58 2.53
CA HIS A 15 -10.80 -9.33 1.53
C HIS A 15 -11.68 -10.56 1.25
N ASN A 16 -11.46 -11.65 2.00
CA ASN A 16 -12.20 -12.89 1.84
C ASN A 16 -12.15 -13.47 0.41
N LEU A 17 -10.97 -13.41 -0.19
CA LEU A 17 -10.77 -13.87 -1.56
C LEU A 17 -9.94 -15.16 -1.59
N THR A 18 -10.21 -15.99 -2.59
CA THR A 18 -9.40 -17.16 -2.88
C THR A 18 -8.23 -16.79 -3.79
N GLN A 19 -7.22 -17.64 -3.84
CA GLN A 19 -6.09 -17.45 -4.78
C GLN A 19 -6.60 -17.36 -6.22
N LYS A 20 -7.58 -18.19 -6.56
CA LYS A 20 -8.16 -18.19 -7.90
C LYS A 20 -8.83 -16.86 -8.23
N GLU A 21 -9.60 -16.32 -7.28
CA GLU A 21 -10.29 -15.05 -7.49
C GLU A 21 -9.30 -13.91 -7.73
N VAL A 22 -8.23 -13.84 -6.95
CA VAL A 22 -7.22 -12.78 -7.12
C VAL A 22 -6.47 -12.96 -8.44
N SER A 23 -6.03 -14.19 -8.74
CA SER A 23 -5.30 -14.45 -10.00
C SER A 23 -6.16 -14.15 -11.23
N ASP A 24 -7.42 -14.56 -11.21
CA ASP A 24 -8.34 -14.29 -12.32
C ASP A 24 -8.56 -12.77 -12.51
N ALA A 25 -8.76 -12.05 -11.40
CA ALA A 25 -9.00 -10.61 -11.45
C ALA A 25 -7.80 -9.85 -12.02
N LEU A 26 -6.59 -10.33 -11.77
CA LEU A 26 -5.36 -9.66 -12.21
C LEU A 26 -4.80 -10.22 -13.51
N GLY A 27 -5.46 -11.22 -14.10
CA GLY A 27 -5.00 -11.84 -15.33
C GLY A 27 -3.72 -12.65 -15.16
N LEU A 28 -3.49 -13.19 -13.97
CA LEU A 28 -2.32 -13.99 -13.66
C LEU A 28 -2.66 -15.48 -13.72
N VAL A 29 -1.65 -16.28 -14.12
CA VAL A 29 -1.78 -17.73 -14.01
C VAL A 29 -1.74 -18.09 -12.54
N ARG A 30 -2.67 -18.94 -12.09
CA ARG A 30 -2.80 -19.31 -10.67
C ARG A 30 -1.50 -19.84 -10.06
N SER A 31 -0.76 -20.65 -10.81
CA SER A 31 0.51 -21.18 -10.32
C SER A 31 1.55 -20.09 -10.10
N ASN A 32 1.58 -19.07 -10.95
CA ASN A 32 2.46 -17.92 -10.78
C ASN A 32 2.04 -17.09 -9.57
N TYR A 33 0.74 -16.87 -9.40
CA TYR A 33 0.24 -16.15 -8.24
C TYR A 33 0.61 -16.88 -6.94
N ASN A 34 0.43 -18.20 -6.93
CA ASN A 34 0.79 -19.02 -5.77
C ASN A 34 2.27 -18.88 -5.40
N ARG A 35 3.15 -18.75 -6.38
CA ARG A 35 4.59 -18.54 -6.14
C ARG A 35 4.85 -17.22 -5.43
N TYR A 36 4.10 -16.17 -5.73
CA TYR A 36 4.22 -14.91 -5.02
C TYR A 36 3.83 -15.07 -3.55
N GLU A 37 2.77 -15.80 -3.27
CA GLU A 37 2.34 -16.03 -1.87
C GLU A 37 3.32 -16.90 -1.10
N ARG A 38 4.01 -17.84 -1.76
CA ARG A 38 5.00 -18.67 -1.13
C ARG A 38 6.39 -18.03 -1.01
N GLY A 39 6.56 -16.84 -1.56
CA GLY A 39 7.86 -16.18 -1.60
C GLY A 39 8.83 -16.83 -2.58
N ALA A 40 8.35 -17.70 -3.48
CA ALA A 40 9.17 -18.40 -4.45
C ALA A 40 9.48 -17.55 -5.69
N ARG A 41 8.79 -16.41 -5.85
CA ARG A 41 9.01 -15.52 -6.97
C ARG A 41 8.99 -14.07 -6.48
N THR A 42 10.00 -13.30 -6.92
CA THR A 42 10.07 -11.88 -6.60
C THR A 42 9.24 -11.10 -7.61
N PRO A 43 8.29 -10.27 -7.16
CA PRO A 43 7.47 -9.48 -8.07
C PRO A 43 8.26 -8.35 -8.70
N SER A 44 7.93 -8.03 -9.95
CA SER A 44 8.44 -6.82 -10.60
C SER A 44 7.71 -5.60 -10.04
N ASN A 45 8.27 -4.40 -10.30
CA ASN A 45 7.62 -3.16 -9.86
C ASN A 45 6.20 -3.04 -10.43
N GLU A 46 6.01 -3.42 -11.69
CA GLU A 46 4.69 -3.41 -12.31
C GLU A 46 3.70 -4.33 -11.60
N THR A 47 4.16 -5.52 -11.22
CA THR A 47 3.33 -6.48 -10.49
C THR A 47 2.96 -5.96 -9.11
N ILE A 48 3.91 -5.33 -8.41
CA ILE A 48 3.65 -4.73 -7.11
C ILE A 48 2.57 -3.66 -7.21
N VAL A 49 2.65 -2.79 -8.23
CA VAL A 49 1.65 -1.75 -8.47
C VAL A 49 0.29 -2.37 -8.78
N LYS A 50 0.25 -3.45 -9.55
CA LYS A 50 -0.99 -4.18 -9.84
C LYS A 50 -1.67 -4.67 -8.55
N PHE A 51 -0.91 -5.32 -7.68
CA PHE A 51 -1.45 -5.81 -6.41
C PHE A 51 -1.90 -4.65 -5.52
N ALA A 52 -1.09 -3.60 -5.44
CA ALA A 52 -1.40 -2.44 -4.62
C ALA A 52 -2.71 -1.78 -5.08
N ASN A 53 -2.88 -1.60 -6.38
CA ASN A 53 -4.09 -1.03 -6.93
C ASN A 53 -5.31 -1.91 -6.70
N PHE A 54 -5.13 -3.22 -6.85
CA PHE A 54 -6.23 -4.16 -6.64
C PHE A 54 -6.71 -4.16 -5.19
N PHE A 55 -5.79 -4.19 -4.23
CA PHE A 55 -6.12 -4.20 -2.81
C PHE A 55 -6.30 -2.79 -2.23
N LYS A 56 -6.11 -1.75 -3.03
CA LYS A 56 -6.25 -0.34 -2.62
C LYS A 56 -5.33 0.03 -1.46
N VAL A 57 -4.09 -0.41 -1.56
CA VAL A 57 -3.03 -0.09 -0.60
C VAL A 57 -1.86 0.54 -1.34
N SER A 58 -0.93 1.14 -0.60
CA SER A 58 0.26 1.72 -1.23
C SER A 58 1.27 0.64 -1.64
N PRO A 59 2.04 0.85 -2.70
CA PRO A 59 3.13 -0.06 -3.05
C PRO A 59 4.16 -0.22 -1.94
N MET A 60 4.40 0.83 -1.16
CA MET A 60 5.32 0.76 -0.01
C MET A 60 4.82 -0.21 1.06
N TYR A 61 3.51 -0.24 1.29
CA TYR A 61 2.93 -1.21 2.20
C TYR A 61 3.14 -2.62 1.68
N MET A 62 2.92 -2.85 0.39
CA MET A 62 3.12 -4.16 -0.23
C MET A 62 4.55 -4.66 -0.07
N LEU A 63 5.51 -3.74 -0.14
CA LEU A 63 6.94 -4.08 -0.02
C LEU A 63 7.40 -4.25 1.44
N GLY A 64 6.55 -3.94 2.40
CA GLY A 64 6.92 -4.00 3.82
C GLY A 64 7.75 -2.82 4.29
N ILE A 65 7.84 -1.75 3.50
CA ILE A 65 8.61 -0.56 3.87
C ILE A 65 7.82 0.33 4.83
N SER A 66 6.49 0.36 4.67
CA SER A 66 5.62 1.17 5.51
C SER A 66 4.59 0.30 6.22
N HIS A 67 4.25 0.67 7.45
CA HIS A 67 3.15 0.03 8.18
C HIS A 67 1.80 0.65 7.82
N LEU A 68 1.79 1.73 7.04
CA LEU A 68 0.58 2.42 6.61
C LEU A 68 0.03 1.76 5.34
N MET A 69 -1.25 1.43 5.35
CA MET A 69 -1.88 0.68 4.26
C MET A 69 -2.10 1.49 2.99
N ASN A 70 -2.32 2.79 3.11
CA ASN A 70 -2.66 3.60 1.95
C ASN A 70 -1.74 4.80 1.81
N GLY A 71 -1.68 5.36 0.59
CA GLY A 71 -0.82 6.49 0.28
C GLY A 71 -1.24 7.77 0.98
N GLU A 72 -2.53 7.91 1.29
CA GLU A 72 -3.03 9.08 1.99
C GLU A 72 -2.46 9.16 3.40
N GLU A 73 -2.46 8.06 4.12
CA GLU A 73 -1.87 8.01 5.46
C GLU A 73 -0.37 8.30 5.44
N PHE A 74 0.32 7.77 4.43
CA PHE A 74 1.75 8.00 4.27
C PHE A 74 2.06 9.48 4.01
N LEU A 75 1.28 10.11 3.12
CA LEU A 75 1.44 11.54 2.83
C LEU A 75 1.16 12.39 4.07
N LEU A 76 0.14 12.02 4.84
CA LEU A 76 -0.20 12.73 6.05
C LEU A 76 0.94 12.68 7.07
N GLU A 77 1.57 11.52 7.21
CA GLU A 77 2.73 11.34 8.09
C GLU A 77 3.89 12.24 7.68
N ILE A 78 4.18 12.32 6.37
CA ILE A 78 5.24 13.19 5.86
C ILE A 78 4.94 14.65 6.14
N LEU A 79 3.70 15.09 5.91
CA LEU A 79 3.30 16.46 6.14
C LEU A 79 3.37 16.84 7.62
N GLU A 80 3.00 15.94 8.51
CA GLU A 80 3.12 16.14 9.95
C GLU A 80 4.57 16.32 10.37
N ASN A 81 5.48 15.52 9.83
CA ASN A 81 6.90 15.62 10.12
C ASN A 81 7.48 16.97 9.66
N ILE A 82 7.08 17.45 8.50
CA ILE A 82 7.51 18.75 8.00
C ILE A 82 7.04 19.86 8.93
N GLU A 83 5.78 19.81 9.35
CA GLU A 83 5.21 20.80 10.28
C GLU A 83 5.97 20.82 11.61
N LEU A 84 6.27 19.65 12.18
CA LEU A 84 6.97 19.53 13.45
C LEU A 84 8.41 20.03 13.40
N ASN A 85 9.07 19.92 12.25
CA ASN A 85 10.46 20.32 12.08
C ASN A 85 10.65 21.80 11.83
N GLY A 86 9.56 22.58 11.81
CA GLY A 86 9.64 24.02 11.65
C GLY A 86 10.10 24.46 10.27
N ASP A 87 9.69 23.79 9.25
CA ASP A 87 9.95 24.15 7.87
C ASP A 87 9.56 25.61 7.62
N PRO A 88 10.43 26.42 6.96
CA PRO A 88 10.06 27.79 6.60
C PRO A 88 8.80 27.89 5.77
N LYS A 89 8.43 26.82 5.08
CA LYS A 89 7.17 26.71 4.33
C LYS A 89 6.10 25.96 5.13
N GLY A 90 6.28 25.88 6.45
CA GLY A 90 5.38 25.14 7.31
C GLY A 90 3.94 25.61 7.25
N LEU A 91 3.72 26.88 6.97
CA LEU A 91 2.36 27.39 6.79
C LEU A 91 1.65 26.70 5.63
N ASN A 92 2.32 26.54 4.50
CA ASN A 92 1.76 25.84 3.34
C ASN A 92 1.56 24.36 3.63
N ALA A 93 2.50 23.75 4.32
CA ALA A 93 2.40 22.34 4.70
C ALA A 93 1.23 22.13 5.66
N LYS A 94 1.03 23.04 6.59
CA LYS A 94 -0.08 23.00 7.52
C LYS A 94 -1.42 23.11 6.79
N TYR A 95 -1.51 23.99 5.83
CA TYR A 95 -2.72 24.14 5.01
C TYR A 95 -3.00 22.85 4.23
N ALA A 96 -2.00 22.30 3.60
CA ALA A 96 -2.15 21.05 2.86
C ALA A 96 -2.62 19.93 3.77
N LEU A 97 -2.07 19.85 4.97
CA LEU A 97 -2.44 18.84 5.96
C LEU A 97 -3.90 18.97 6.38
N GLU A 98 -4.34 20.20 6.67
CA GLU A 98 -5.72 20.46 7.09
C GLU A 98 -6.72 20.11 5.99
N GLU A 99 -6.44 20.52 4.76
CA GLU A 99 -7.31 20.21 3.62
C GLU A 99 -7.34 18.71 3.35
N TYR A 100 -6.21 18.06 3.44
CA TYR A 100 -6.10 16.62 3.26
C TYR A 100 -6.97 15.88 4.29
N ARG A 101 -6.87 16.30 5.55
CA ARG A 101 -7.67 15.70 6.61
C ARG A 101 -9.17 15.90 6.40
N LYS A 102 -9.58 17.08 5.96
CA LYS A 102 -10.98 17.37 5.64
C LYS A 102 -11.50 16.45 4.55
N GLU A 103 -10.67 16.17 3.56
CA GLU A 103 -11.06 15.34 2.43
C GLU A 103 -11.21 13.86 2.80
N PHE A 104 -10.33 13.35 3.67
CA PHE A 104 -10.26 11.91 3.96
C PHE A 104 -10.72 11.50 5.35
N THR A 105 -11.02 12.41 6.24
CA THR A 105 -11.41 12.08 7.61
C THR A 105 -12.86 12.41 7.95
N MET A 106 -13.59 12.92 7.01
CA MET A 106 -15.02 13.20 7.22
C MET A 106 -15.87 11.95 7.07
#